data_4549317661a8b478747b6d7175cab150
#
_entry.id   4549317661a8b478747b6d7175cab150
#
_cell.length_a   1.000
_cell.length_b   1.000
_cell.length_c   1.000
_cell.angle_alpha   90.00
_cell.angle_beta   90.00
_cell.angle_gamma   90.00
#
_symmetry.space_group_name_H-M   'P 1'
#
loop_
_entity.id
_entity.type
_entity.pdbx_description
1 polymer ?
#
loop_
_entity_poly.entity_id
_entity_poly.type
_entity_poly.pdbx_seq_one_letter_code
_entity_poly.pdbx_strand_id
1 'polypeptide(L)'
;MTRYDSSDAAARLGAEIREVRKARDLTLNALSAQLSCSTAYLSRIELGRARVSDQLLQEIGKVLRVDPAWFFPVQSGDGPLERHHIVRAENRRQLSDMYTRSEEEMGFRDELLSSTLSGQCYLLLSRFAPSKGAPPEPLEGFVFEGEQHAIVINGEVELRLGEELIILRTGDSFSYPSMIA
;
A
#
# COMPACT_ATOMS: atom_id res chain seq x y z
N MET A 1 28.24 -15.29 4.31
CA MET A 1 27.50 -15.37 3.04
C MET A 1 26.14 -15.96 3.35
N THR A 2 25.19 -15.12 3.79
CA THR A 2 23.86 -15.55 4.27
C THR A 2 23.05 -15.91 3.02
N ARG A 3 22.71 -17.18 2.85
CA ARG A 3 21.75 -17.62 1.83
C ARG A 3 20.41 -16.98 2.16
N TYR A 4 20.06 -15.92 1.47
CA TYR A 4 18.66 -15.54 1.35
C TYR A 4 17.97 -16.66 0.57
N ASP A 5 17.20 -17.44 1.32
CA ASP A 5 16.53 -18.62 0.79
C ASP A 5 15.48 -18.18 -0.25
N SER A 6 15.44 -18.86 -1.39
CA SER A 6 14.48 -18.59 -2.46
C SER A 6 13.01 -18.71 -1.99
N SER A 7 12.77 -19.43 -0.89
CA SER A 7 11.47 -19.54 -0.24
C SER A 7 11.03 -18.24 0.41
N ASP A 8 11.96 -17.48 1.00
CA ASP A 8 11.68 -16.20 1.65
C ASP A 8 11.30 -15.11 0.64
N ALA A 9 11.97 -15.09 -0.51
CA ALA A 9 11.63 -14.18 -1.61
C ALA A 9 10.24 -14.47 -2.20
N ALA A 10 9.88 -15.74 -2.35
CA ALA A 10 8.55 -16.12 -2.83
C ALA A 10 7.45 -15.77 -1.82
N ALA A 11 7.71 -15.92 -0.52
CA ALA A 11 6.78 -15.53 0.52
C ALA A 11 6.52 -14.01 0.54
N ARG A 12 7.58 -13.21 0.40
CA ARG A 12 7.47 -11.75 0.32
C ARG A 12 6.69 -11.30 -0.91
N LEU A 13 7.05 -11.81 -2.08
CA LEU A 13 6.34 -11.51 -3.32
C LEU A 13 4.86 -11.85 -3.21
N GLY A 14 4.53 -13.02 -2.69
CA GLY A 14 3.15 -13.45 -2.50
C GLY A 14 2.39 -12.56 -1.52
N ALA A 15 3.03 -12.14 -0.43
CA ALA A 15 2.46 -11.21 0.53
C ALA A 15 2.18 -9.84 -0.09
N GLU A 16 3.10 -9.27 -0.87
CA GLU A 16 2.87 -8.00 -1.59
C GLU A 16 1.71 -8.10 -2.58
N ILE A 17 1.63 -9.17 -3.38
CA ILE A 17 0.49 -9.42 -4.29
C ILE A 17 -0.83 -9.42 -3.50
N ARG A 18 -0.86 -10.10 -2.35
CA ARG A 18 -2.04 -10.18 -1.49
C ARG A 18 -2.46 -8.80 -0.97
N GLU A 19 -1.51 -7.99 -0.50
CA GLU A 19 -1.83 -6.67 0.04
C GLU A 19 -2.33 -5.72 -1.06
N VAL A 20 -1.72 -5.72 -2.24
CA VAL A 20 -2.21 -4.94 -3.38
C VAL A 20 -3.61 -5.41 -3.81
N ARG A 21 -3.86 -6.73 -3.83
CA ARG A 21 -5.20 -7.27 -4.13
C ARG A 21 -6.25 -6.78 -3.14
N LYS A 22 -5.94 -6.82 -1.84
CA LYS A 22 -6.84 -6.33 -0.79
C LYS A 22 -7.11 -4.83 -0.92
N ALA A 23 -6.07 -4.04 -1.19
CA ALA A 23 -6.19 -2.60 -1.41
C ALA A 23 -7.06 -2.25 -2.65
N ARG A 24 -7.27 -3.21 -3.55
CA ARG A 24 -8.20 -3.12 -4.69
C ARG A 24 -9.56 -3.74 -4.41
N ASP A 25 -9.87 -4.10 -3.16
CA ASP A 25 -11.11 -4.78 -2.75
C ASP A 25 -11.43 -6.05 -3.55
N LEU A 26 -10.40 -6.69 -4.11
CA LEU A 26 -10.57 -7.91 -4.86
C LEU A 26 -10.51 -9.14 -3.96
N THR A 27 -11.54 -9.97 -4.04
CA THR A 27 -11.48 -11.31 -3.43
C THR A 27 -10.49 -12.19 -4.20
N LEU A 28 -9.99 -13.24 -3.55
CA LEU A 28 -9.12 -14.22 -4.20
C LEU A 28 -9.80 -14.86 -5.42
N ASN A 29 -11.10 -15.13 -5.31
CA ASN A 29 -11.90 -15.66 -6.41
C ASN A 29 -12.02 -14.68 -7.58
N ALA A 30 -12.26 -13.40 -7.29
CA ALA A 30 -12.39 -12.38 -8.32
C ALA A 30 -11.07 -12.19 -9.08
N LEU A 31 -9.93 -12.15 -8.37
CA LEU A 31 -8.63 -12.05 -9.02
C LEU A 31 -8.30 -13.30 -9.83
N SER A 32 -8.52 -14.51 -9.27
CA SER A 32 -8.23 -15.75 -9.98
C SER A 32 -9.06 -15.93 -11.26
N ALA A 33 -10.32 -15.47 -11.25
CA ALA A 33 -11.19 -15.50 -12.43
C ALA A 33 -10.65 -14.60 -13.56
N GLN A 34 -10.12 -13.40 -13.21
CA GLN A 34 -9.53 -12.47 -14.18
C GLN A 34 -8.19 -12.96 -14.75
N LEU A 35 -7.45 -13.74 -13.95
CA LEU A 35 -6.15 -14.31 -14.35
C LEU A 35 -6.27 -15.66 -15.05
N SER A 36 -7.48 -16.19 -15.24
CA SER A 36 -7.72 -17.52 -15.81
C SER A 36 -6.93 -18.62 -15.11
N CYS A 37 -6.71 -18.48 -13.79
CA CYS A 37 -6.02 -19.46 -12.97
C CYS A 37 -6.93 -19.98 -11.83
N SER A 38 -6.58 -21.12 -11.23
CA SER A 38 -7.35 -21.62 -10.08
C SER A 38 -7.11 -20.79 -8.83
N THR A 39 -8.16 -20.57 -8.04
CA THR A 39 -8.07 -19.91 -6.73
C THR A 39 -7.09 -20.61 -5.81
N ALA A 40 -7.00 -21.92 -5.85
CA ALA A 40 -6.05 -22.71 -5.07
C ALA A 40 -4.60 -22.43 -5.48
N TYR A 41 -4.33 -22.21 -6.77
CA TYR A 41 -2.99 -21.85 -7.25
C TYR A 41 -2.63 -20.43 -6.83
N LEU A 42 -3.53 -19.46 -7.03
CA LEU A 42 -3.32 -18.08 -6.60
C LEU A 42 -3.10 -17.98 -5.08
N SER A 43 -3.88 -18.71 -4.29
CA SER A 43 -3.70 -18.81 -2.83
C SER A 43 -2.30 -19.31 -2.46
N ARG A 44 -1.79 -20.33 -3.17
CA ARG A 44 -0.43 -20.81 -2.92
C ARG A 44 0.64 -19.79 -3.29
N ILE A 45 0.41 -19.00 -4.33
CA ILE A 45 1.31 -17.89 -4.69
C ILE A 45 1.31 -16.86 -3.56
N GLU A 46 0.15 -16.39 -3.10
CA GLU A 46 0.05 -15.40 -2.02
C GLU A 46 0.66 -15.88 -0.70
N LEU A 47 0.68 -17.20 -0.47
CA LEU A 47 1.33 -17.80 0.69
C LEU A 47 2.81 -18.14 0.49
N GLY A 48 3.38 -17.81 -0.67
CA GLY A 48 4.76 -18.14 -1.01
C GLY A 48 5.02 -19.65 -1.22
N ARG A 49 3.95 -20.45 -1.36
CA ARG A 49 4.01 -21.91 -1.54
C ARG A 49 4.02 -22.38 -2.99
N ALA A 50 3.94 -21.44 -3.91
CA ALA A 50 4.07 -21.67 -5.35
C ALA A 50 4.85 -20.51 -5.97
N ARG A 51 5.63 -20.82 -7.01
CA ARG A 51 6.31 -19.80 -7.82
C ARG A 51 5.31 -19.17 -8.79
N VAL A 52 5.43 -17.89 -9.00
CA VAL A 52 4.75 -17.16 -10.06
C VAL A 52 5.68 -17.07 -11.27
N SER A 53 5.15 -17.27 -12.48
CA SER A 53 5.89 -17.03 -13.71
C SER A 53 5.91 -15.53 -14.02
N ASP A 54 6.92 -15.07 -14.76
CA ASP A 54 7.02 -13.67 -15.19
C ASP A 54 5.79 -13.24 -15.97
N GLN A 55 5.26 -14.12 -16.83
CA GLN A 55 4.04 -13.84 -17.58
C GLN A 55 2.83 -13.64 -16.65
N LEU A 56 2.63 -14.55 -15.68
CA LEU A 56 1.53 -14.42 -14.72
C LEU A 56 1.69 -13.19 -13.84
N LEU A 57 2.92 -12.83 -13.47
CA LEU A 57 3.20 -11.62 -12.70
C LEU A 57 2.83 -10.36 -13.48
N GLN A 58 3.11 -10.32 -14.78
CA GLN A 58 2.67 -9.25 -15.67
C GLN A 58 1.14 -9.16 -15.77
N GLU A 59 0.46 -10.31 -15.83
CA GLU A 59 -1.00 -10.36 -15.84
C GLU A 59 -1.59 -9.89 -14.51
N ILE A 60 -1.00 -10.30 -13.39
CA ILE A 60 -1.37 -9.81 -12.04
C ILE A 60 -1.23 -8.29 -11.97
N GLY A 61 -0.09 -7.75 -12.41
CA GLY A 61 0.14 -6.30 -12.44
C GLY A 61 -0.92 -5.56 -13.27
N LYS A 62 -1.27 -6.06 -14.45
CA LYS A 62 -2.32 -5.47 -15.29
C LYS A 62 -3.69 -5.47 -14.60
N VAL A 63 -4.09 -6.59 -14.00
CA VAL A 63 -5.37 -6.71 -13.31
C VAL A 63 -5.42 -5.82 -12.08
N LEU A 64 -4.33 -5.79 -11.31
CA LEU A 64 -4.20 -4.96 -10.12
C LEU A 64 -3.85 -3.49 -10.43
N ARG A 65 -3.61 -3.17 -11.71
CA ARG A 65 -3.24 -1.82 -12.19
C ARG A 65 -2.01 -1.25 -11.47
N VAL A 66 -0.99 -2.08 -11.32
CA VAL A 66 0.33 -1.69 -10.79
C VAL A 66 1.43 -2.22 -11.69
N ASP A 67 2.55 -1.51 -11.75
CA ASP A 67 3.76 -2.04 -12.39
C ASP A 67 4.20 -3.31 -11.63
N PRO A 68 4.54 -4.41 -12.31
CA PRO A 68 5.06 -5.60 -11.65
C PRO A 68 6.27 -5.34 -10.74
N ALA A 69 7.06 -4.30 -11.00
CA ALA A 69 8.14 -3.86 -10.12
C ALA A 69 7.65 -3.48 -8.71
N TRP A 70 6.37 -3.09 -8.57
CA TRP A 70 5.75 -2.82 -7.29
C TRP A 70 5.83 -3.98 -6.30
N PHE A 71 5.74 -5.20 -6.78
CA PHE A 71 5.76 -6.40 -5.93
C PHE A 71 7.13 -6.74 -5.37
N PHE A 72 8.18 -6.05 -5.83
CA PHE A 72 9.53 -6.25 -5.36
C PHE A 72 9.94 -5.13 -4.40
N PRO A 73 10.66 -5.46 -3.31
CA PRO A 73 11.18 -4.42 -2.43
C PRO A 73 12.06 -3.46 -3.22
N VAL A 74 11.96 -2.17 -2.88
CA VAL A 74 12.82 -1.15 -3.46
C VAL A 74 14.27 -1.53 -3.20
N GLN A 75 15.01 -1.74 -4.28
CA GLN A 75 16.45 -2.02 -4.19
C GLN A 75 17.19 -0.69 -4.14
N SER A 76 17.39 -0.17 -2.94
CA SER A 76 18.24 1.00 -2.72
C SER A 76 19.50 0.59 -1.96
N GLY A 77 20.66 0.85 -2.57
CA GLY A 77 21.98 0.60 -2.00
C GLY A 77 22.57 -0.80 -2.24
N ASP A 78 23.84 -0.92 -1.93
CA ASP A 78 24.66 -2.11 -2.29
C ASP A 78 24.67 -3.19 -1.19
N GLY A 79 24.24 -2.86 0.02
CA GLY A 79 24.25 -3.77 1.18
C GLY A 79 22.96 -4.57 1.36
N PRO A 80 23.05 -5.77 1.99
CA PRO A 80 21.86 -6.60 2.26
C PRO A 80 20.82 -5.90 3.14
N LEU A 81 21.25 -5.06 4.08
CA LEU A 81 20.37 -4.29 4.95
C LEU A 81 19.67 -3.16 4.19
N GLU A 82 20.38 -2.48 3.28
CA GLU A 82 19.79 -1.41 2.47
C GLU A 82 18.73 -1.95 1.53
N ARG A 83 18.95 -3.10 0.92
CA ARG A 83 18.00 -3.72 -0.03
C ARG A 83 16.65 -4.11 0.56
N HIS A 84 16.57 -4.33 1.88
CA HIS A 84 15.37 -4.90 2.49
C HIS A 84 14.78 -4.09 3.63
N HIS A 85 15.54 -3.14 4.18
CA HIS A 85 15.14 -2.44 5.40
C HIS A 85 15.20 -0.92 5.30
N ILE A 86 15.93 -0.38 4.32
CA ILE A 86 16.10 1.07 4.17
C ILE A 86 15.39 1.53 2.90
N VAL A 87 14.52 2.53 3.04
CA VAL A 87 13.86 3.21 1.92
C VAL A 87 14.42 4.62 1.84
N ARG A 88 15.21 4.89 0.81
CA ARG A 88 15.72 6.24 0.55
C ARG A 88 14.60 7.13 0.03
N ALA A 89 14.66 8.43 0.32
CA ALA A 89 13.60 9.37 -0.05
C ALA A 89 13.31 9.38 -1.56
N GLU A 90 14.35 9.28 -2.38
CA GLU A 90 14.27 9.25 -3.84
C GLU A 90 13.71 7.93 -4.41
N ASN A 91 13.63 6.89 -3.58
CA ASN A 91 13.18 5.56 -3.99
C ASN A 91 11.85 5.16 -3.33
N ARG A 92 11.12 6.11 -2.74
CA ARG A 92 9.81 5.84 -2.15
C ARG A 92 8.79 5.47 -3.23
N ARG A 93 8.03 4.43 -2.95
CA ARG A 93 6.93 4.04 -3.81
C ARG A 93 5.75 4.98 -3.60
N GLN A 94 5.15 5.45 -4.69
CA GLN A 94 3.93 6.25 -4.65
C GLN A 94 2.73 5.30 -4.55
N LEU A 95 1.84 5.54 -3.60
CA LEU A 95 0.62 4.75 -3.47
C LEU A 95 -0.48 5.20 -4.43
N SER A 96 -0.35 6.36 -5.08
CA SER A 96 -1.27 6.81 -6.12
C SER A 96 -1.54 5.75 -7.19
N ASP A 97 -0.52 4.95 -7.52
CA ASP A 97 -0.66 3.84 -8.46
C ASP A 97 -1.60 2.73 -7.96
N MET A 98 -1.84 2.65 -6.65
CA MET A 98 -2.74 1.68 -6.03
C MET A 98 -4.17 2.19 -5.91
N TYR A 99 -4.38 3.49 -5.94
CA TYR A 99 -5.71 4.06 -5.79
C TYR A 99 -6.49 4.04 -7.12
N THR A 100 -7.81 3.98 -7.02
CA THR A 100 -8.68 4.02 -8.20
C THR A 100 -8.92 5.44 -8.71
N ARG A 101 -8.59 6.44 -7.88
CA ARG A 101 -8.72 7.86 -8.16
C ARG A 101 -7.34 8.50 -8.33
N SER A 102 -7.26 9.56 -9.13
CA SER A 102 -6.03 10.33 -9.29
C SER A 102 -5.70 11.15 -8.04
N GLU A 103 -4.44 11.57 -7.91
CA GLU A 103 -4.01 12.48 -6.84
C GLU A 103 -4.81 13.80 -6.85
N GLU A 104 -5.19 14.28 -8.04
CA GLU A 104 -5.98 15.50 -8.20
C GLU A 104 -7.41 15.33 -7.65
N GLU A 105 -8.02 14.16 -7.86
CA GLU A 105 -9.35 13.83 -7.33
C GLU A 105 -9.34 13.59 -5.83
N MET A 106 -8.27 13.00 -5.30
CA MET A 106 -8.13 12.73 -3.87
C MET A 106 -7.68 13.96 -3.07
N GLY A 107 -6.98 14.88 -3.70
CA GLY A 107 -6.40 16.05 -3.04
C GLY A 107 -5.17 15.73 -2.18
N PHE A 108 -4.65 14.51 -2.23
CA PHE A 108 -3.46 14.11 -1.50
C PHE A 108 -2.62 13.08 -2.27
N ARG A 109 -1.39 12.91 -1.83
CA ARG A 109 -0.43 11.95 -2.34
C ARG A 109 0.24 11.22 -1.19
N ASP A 110 0.28 9.90 -1.28
CA ASP A 110 0.91 9.02 -0.30
C ASP A 110 2.19 8.40 -0.83
N GLU A 111 3.24 8.46 -0.02
CA GLU A 111 4.52 7.79 -0.25
C GLU A 111 4.73 6.71 0.81
N LEU A 112 5.07 5.50 0.39
CA LEU A 112 5.39 4.42 1.31
C LEU A 112 6.80 4.61 1.89
N LEU A 113 6.87 4.78 3.20
CA LEU A 113 8.13 4.89 3.93
C LEU A 113 8.67 3.53 4.38
N SER A 114 7.77 2.54 4.52
CA SER A 114 8.14 1.16 4.82
C SER A 114 8.62 0.43 3.55
N SER A 115 9.51 -0.54 3.71
CA SER A 115 10.00 -1.34 2.58
C SER A 115 8.96 -2.29 2.01
N THR A 116 7.87 -2.55 2.75
CA THR A 116 6.82 -3.52 2.42
C THR A 116 5.47 -3.04 2.97
N LEU A 117 4.38 -3.42 2.32
CA LEU A 117 3.01 -3.29 2.85
C LEU A 117 2.59 -4.51 3.69
N SER A 118 3.30 -5.64 3.55
CA SER A 118 2.95 -6.90 4.21
C SER A 118 3.46 -7.05 5.64
N GLY A 119 4.01 -5.98 6.24
CA GLY A 119 4.41 -5.95 7.65
C GLY A 119 3.22 -5.90 8.61
N GLN A 120 3.49 -6.04 9.92
CA GLN A 120 2.47 -5.82 10.96
C GLN A 120 1.99 -4.37 11.01
N CYS A 121 2.83 -3.45 10.59
CA CYS A 121 2.50 -2.05 10.35
C CYS A 121 3.32 -1.53 9.16
N TYR A 122 2.82 -0.51 8.51
CA TYR A 122 3.57 0.26 7.52
C TYR A 122 3.40 1.76 7.78
N LEU A 123 4.34 2.53 7.31
CA LEU A 123 4.39 3.97 7.52
C LEU A 123 4.22 4.67 6.17
N LEU A 124 3.34 5.66 6.14
CA LEU A 124 3.10 6.51 4.98
C LEU A 124 3.51 7.94 5.26
N LEU A 125 3.88 8.65 4.22
CA LEU A 125 3.98 10.10 4.21
C LEU A 125 2.93 10.66 3.27
N SER A 126 1.89 11.24 3.85
CA SER A 126 0.79 11.87 3.12
C SER A 126 1.05 13.36 2.93
N ARG A 127 0.92 13.84 1.69
CA ARG A 127 1.00 15.26 1.36
C ARG A 127 -0.33 15.70 0.80
N PHE A 128 -1.00 16.58 1.51
CA PHE A 128 -2.27 17.16 1.12
C PHE A 128 -2.06 18.44 0.30
N ALA A 129 -2.78 18.56 -0.81
CA ALA A 129 -2.84 19.79 -1.54
C ALA A 129 -3.67 20.83 -0.75
N PRO A 130 -3.32 22.13 -0.78
CA PRO A 130 -4.15 23.16 -0.18
C PRO A 130 -5.58 23.10 -0.75
N SER A 131 -6.58 23.12 0.12
CA SER A 131 -7.97 23.14 -0.29
C SER A 131 -8.27 24.42 -1.08
N LYS A 132 -8.78 24.26 -2.29
CA LYS A 132 -9.19 25.38 -3.17
C LYS A 132 -10.70 25.69 -3.09
N GLY A 133 -11.35 25.34 -2.00
CA GLY A 133 -12.80 25.54 -1.87
C GLY A 133 -13.45 24.50 -0.98
N ALA A 134 -14.68 24.07 -1.33
CA ALA A 134 -15.36 23.03 -0.58
C ALA A 134 -14.48 21.79 -0.42
N PRO A 135 -14.47 21.17 0.77
CA PRO A 135 -13.71 19.96 0.97
C PRO A 135 -14.12 18.93 -0.10
N PRO A 136 -13.19 18.13 -0.61
CA PRO A 136 -13.54 17.02 -1.49
C PRO A 136 -14.62 16.17 -0.81
N GLU A 137 -15.53 15.62 -1.60
CA GLU A 137 -16.51 14.67 -1.05
C GLU A 137 -15.75 13.64 -0.19
N PRO A 138 -16.31 13.26 0.96
CA PRO A 138 -15.67 12.26 1.81
C PRO A 138 -15.29 11.06 0.94
N LEU A 139 -14.04 10.70 0.94
CA LEU A 139 -13.62 9.45 0.32
C LEU A 139 -14.39 8.36 1.07
N GLU A 140 -15.32 7.70 0.38
CA GLU A 140 -16.00 6.53 0.96
C GLU A 140 -14.93 5.59 1.50
N GLY A 141 -14.99 5.37 2.80
CA GLY A 141 -13.96 4.95 3.68
C GLY A 141 -12.99 3.90 3.15
N PHE A 142 -11.73 4.22 3.21
CA PHE A 142 -10.70 3.18 3.28
C PHE A 142 -10.85 2.50 4.65
N VAL A 143 -11.60 1.40 4.69
CA VAL A 143 -11.70 0.56 5.87
C VAL A 143 -10.44 -0.29 5.95
N PHE A 144 -9.51 0.08 6.81
CA PHE A 144 -8.37 -0.75 7.14
C PHE A 144 -8.71 -1.64 8.34
N GLU A 145 -8.24 -2.88 8.36
CA GLU A 145 -8.26 -3.68 9.58
C GLU A 145 -7.15 -3.18 10.51
N GLY A 146 -7.48 -2.66 11.68
CA GLY A 146 -6.49 -2.25 12.68
C GLY A 146 -6.69 -0.84 13.23
N GLU A 147 -5.61 -0.20 13.63
CA GLU A 147 -5.52 1.15 14.15
C GLU A 147 -4.69 2.03 13.26
N GLN A 148 -5.11 3.27 13.06
CA GLN A 148 -4.33 4.30 12.39
C GLN A 148 -3.79 5.29 13.41
N HIS A 149 -2.51 5.59 13.30
CA HIS A 149 -1.84 6.63 14.09
C HIS A 149 -1.20 7.62 13.13
N ALA A 150 -1.34 8.90 13.41
CA ALA A 150 -0.75 9.93 12.57
C ALA A 150 -0.25 11.12 13.38
N ILE A 151 0.68 11.87 12.81
CA ILE A 151 1.18 13.15 13.31
C ILE A 151 1.24 14.15 12.15
N VAL A 152 0.83 15.37 12.39
CA VAL A 152 1.00 16.47 11.44
C VAL A 152 2.44 16.98 11.51
N ILE A 153 3.22 16.71 10.46
CA ILE A 153 4.63 17.11 10.40
C ILE A 153 4.76 18.59 10.06
N ASN A 154 3.90 19.09 9.17
CA ASN A 154 3.92 20.48 8.72
C ASN A 154 2.55 20.90 8.18
N GLY A 155 2.11 22.13 8.50
CA GLY A 155 0.88 22.73 8.04
C GLY A 155 -0.32 22.49 8.97
N GLU A 156 -1.51 22.61 8.41
CA GLU A 156 -2.79 22.36 9.07
C GLU A 156 -3.61 21.38 8.25
N VAL A 157 -4.29 20.46 8.92
CA VAL A 157 -5.12 19.42 8.30
C VAL A 157 -6.48 19.41 8.97
N GLU A 158 -7.54 19.39 8.17
CA GLU A 158 -8.89 19.10 8.65
C GLU A 158 -9.10 17.59 8.75
N LEU A 159 -9.38 17.11 9.96
CA LEU A 159 -9.76 15.72 10.21
C LEU A 159 -11.27 15.67 10.49
N ARG A 160 -11.98 14.87 9.71
CA ARG A 160 -13.40 14.57 9.99
C ARG A 160 -13.52 13.19 10.60
N LEU A 161 -14.10 13.13 11.79
CA LEU A 161 -14.44 11.88 12.47
C LEU A 161 -15.95 11.87 12.74
N GLY A 162 -16.69 11.10 11.94
CA GLY A 162 -18.14 11.16 11.94
C GLY A 162 -18.65 12.56 11.55
N GLU A 163 -19.39 13.21 12.43
CA GLU A 163 -19.92 14.57 12.20
C GLU A 163 -18.98 15.69 12.72
N GLU A 164 -17.93 15.33 13.44
CA GLU A 164 -16.99 16.29 14.00
C GLU A 164 -15.89 16.66 13.02
N LEU A 165 -15.60 17.95 12.91
CA LEU A 165 -14.51 18.52 12.15
C LEU A 165 -13.47 19.10 13.11
N ILE A 166 -12.26 18.59 13.05
CA ILE A 166 -11.16 18.95 13.93
C ILE A 166 -10.01 19.50 13.07
N ILE A 167 -9.48 20.67 13.46
CA ILE A 167 -8.30 21.23 12.81
C ILE A 167 -7.07 20.81 13.61
N LEU A 168 -6.20 20.06 12.94
CA LEU A 168 -4.91 19.62 13.47
C LEU A 168 -3.80 20.48 12.92
N ARG A 169 -2.83 20.83 13.77
CA ARG A 169 -1.67 21.67 13.43
C ARG A 169 -0.37 20.88 13.57
N THR A 170 0.69 21.46 13.03
CA THR A 170 2.03 20.90 13.18
C THR A 170 2.31 20.50 14.63
N GLY A 171 2.67 19.23 14.83
CA GLY A 171 2.93 18.61 16.13
C GLY A 171 1.72 17.89 16.74
N ASP A 172 0.50 18.15 16.28
CA ASP A 172 -0.68 17.41 16.74
C ASP A 172 -0.67 15.99 16.18
N SER A 173 -1.19 15.06 16.96
CA SER A 173 -1.30 13.65 16.57
C SER A 173 -2.70 13.14 16.86
N PHE A 174 -3.09 12.12 16.13
CA PHE A 174 -4.35 11.41 16.33
C PHE A 174 -4.19 9.91 16.16
N SER A 175 -5.11 9.18 16.77
CA SER A 175 -5.25 7.74 16.54
C SER A 175 -6.72 7.36 16.60
N TYR A 176 -7.12 6.45 15.73
CA TYR A 176 -8.46 5.86 15.76
C TYR A 176 -8.45 4.43 15.20
N PRO A 177 -9.36 3.57 15.67
CA PRO A 177 -9.58 2.28 15.04
C PRO A 177 -10.24 2.49 13.67
N SER A 178 -9.80 1.75 12.66
CA SER A 178 -10.22 1.90 11.26
C SER A 178 -11.73 1.75 10.98
N MET A 179 -12.50 1.30 11.98
CA MET A 179 -13.95 1.13 11.90
C MET A 179 -14.76 2.41 12.15
N ILE A 180 -14.11 3.56 12.37
CA ILE A 180 -14.77 4.84 12.71
C ILE A 180 -14.75 5.82 11.51
N ALA A 181 -14.18 5.44 10.38
CA ALA A 181 -14.13 6.30 9.20
C ALA A 181 -15.48 6.49 8.53
#